data_2c9d4a6dbf757d5e4819243cbbdbcc7e
#
_entry.id   2c9d4a6dbf757d5e4819243cbbdbcc7e
#
_cell.length_a   1.000
_cell.length_b   1.000
_cell.length_c   1.000
_cell.angle_alpha   90.00
_cell.angle_beta   90.00
_cell.angle_gamma   90.00
#
_symmetry.space_group_name_H-M   'P 1'
#
loop_
_entity.id
_entity.type
_entity.pdbx_description
1 polymer ?
#
loop_
_entity_poly.entity_id
_entity_poly.type
_entity_poly.pdbx_seq_one_letter_code
_entity_poly.pdbx_strand_id
1 'polypeptide(L)'
;MTTDIVFNWGDPVIGVHRTYLSSNIRDIIWTNTQSYSNPKVDALLAQAGMETDVEKRRAQYAEFQRLVTEDVPIDFLTVIPYHTLTSKKVHGMPDGIWGMLSPLDDVYLQ
;
A
#
# COMPACT_ATOMS: atom_id res chain seq x y z
N MET A 1 18.98 10.34 0.07
CA MET A 1 17.55 10.66 0.08
C MET A 1 16.98 10.32 -1.29
N THR A 2 15.98 9.49 -1.35
CA THR A 2 15.28 9.12 -2.58
C THR A 2 13.84 9.61 -2.49
N THR A 3 13.26 10.02 -3.61
CA THR A 3 11.82 10.30 -3.72
C THR A 3 11.20 9.15 -4.49
N ASP A 4 10.20 8.51 -3.92
CA ASP A 4 9.54 7.36 -4.51
C ASP A 4 8.04 7.40 -4.25
N ILE A 5 7.27 6.62 -5.01
CA ILE A 5 5.83 6.49 -4.86
C ILE A 5 5.56 5.21 -4.06
N VAL A 6 4.84 5.35 -2.95
CA VAL A 6 4.38 4.21 -2.15
C VAL A 6 2.96 3.85 -2.55
N PHE A 7 2.76 2.62 -3.00
CA PHE A 7 1.44 2.10 -3.31
C PHE A 7 0.92 1.21 -2.18
N ASN A 8 -0.23 1.56 -1.63
CA ASN A 8 -0.97 0.74 -0.67
C ASN A 8 -2.21 0.17 -1.36
N TRP A 9 -2.05 -1.01 -1.93
CA TRP A 9 -3.13 -1.73 -2.58
C TRP A 9 -3.98 -2.43 -1.52
N GLY A 10 -5.27 -2.19 -1.47
CA GLY A 10 -6.29 -2.87 -0.68
C GLY A 10 -5.87 -3.58 0.61
N ASP A 11 -5.13 -4.68 0.52
CA ASP A 11 -4.59 -5.38 1.68
C ASP A 11 -3.16 -4.88 2.01
N PRO A 12 -2.87 -4.55 3.30
CA PRO A 12 -1.54 -4.08 3.73
C PRO A 12 -0.39 -5.03 3.40
N VAL A 13 -0.64 -6.35 3.33
CA VAL A 13 0.38 -7.35 2.95
C VAL A 13 1.00 -7.05 1.59
N ILE A 14 0.22 -6.50 0.66
CA ILE A 14 0.68 -6.24 -0.71
C ILE A 14 1.59 -5.00 -0.79
N GLY A 15 1.25 -3.94 -0.10
CA GLY A 15 1.98 -2.66 -0.18
C GLY A 15 2.87 -2.38 1.03
N VAL A 16 2.29 -2.40 2.23
CA VAL A 16 2.96 -2.02 3.47
C VAL A 16 4.13 -2.96 3.80
N HIS A 17 3.94 -4.27 3.71
CA HIS A 17 5.01 -5.23 3.98
C HIS A 17 6.20 -5.04 3.04
N ARG A 18 5.94 -4.78 1.76
CA ARG A 18 6.99 -4.53 0.79
C ARG A 18 7.85 -3.31 1.15
N THR A 19 7.21 -2.26 1.66
CA THR A 19 7.87 -0.99 1.97
C THR A 19 8.67 -1.03 3.28
N TYR A 20 8.20 -1.77 4.29
CA TYR A 20 8.72 -1.63 5.66
C TYR A 20 9.45 -2.86 6.21
N LEU A 21 9.25 -4.07 5.65
CA LEU A 21 9.99 -5.26 6.11
C LEU A 21 11.48 -5.13 5.83
N SER A 22 12.32 -5.41 6.83
CA SER A 22 13.78 -5.39 6.68
C SER A 22 14.28 -6.41 5.65
N SER A 23 13.57 -7.54 5.49
CA SER A 23 13.86 -8.55 4.46
C SER A 23 13.70 -8.03 3.02
N ASN A 24 13.09 -6.88 2.84
CA ASN A 24 12.90 -6.22 1.55
C ASN A 24 13.91 -5.08 1.29
N ILE A 25 14.94 -4.95 2.11
CA ILE A 25 16.08 -4.08 1.81
C ILE A 25 16.86 -4.73 0.67
N ARG A 26 16.78 -4.12 -0.51
CA ARG A 26 17.39 -4.62 -1.76
C ARG A 26 17.81 -3.44 -2.62
N ASP A 27 18.76 -3.64 -3.52
CA ASP A 27 19.22 -2.63 -4.48
C ASP A 27 18.28 -2.50 -5.69
N ILE A 28 16.97 -2.51 -5.45
CA ILE A 28 15.94 -2.36 -6.47
C ILE A 28 14.86 -1.39 -5.99
N ILE A 29 14.26 -0.65 -6.94
CA ILE A 29 13.12 0.23 -6.67
C ILE A 29 11.88 -0.57 -6.26
N TRP A 30 10.91 0.10 -5.64
CA TRP A 30 9.62 -0.46 -5.20
C TRP A 30 9.74 -1.50 -4.06
N THR A 31 10.81 -1.40 -3.26
CA THR A 31 11.00 -2.22 -2.06
C THR A 31 11.24 -1.30 -0.85
N ASN A 32 11.91 -1.80 0.20
CA ASN A 32 12.35 -0.99 1.34
C ASN A 32 13.60 -0.17 0.94
N THR A 33 13.42 0.81 0.04
CA THR A 33 14.50 1.64 -0.52
C THR A 33 15.12 2.58 0.48
N GLN A 34 14.41 2.91 1.56
CA GLN A 34 14.92 3.72 2.67
C GLN A 34 15.81 2.93 3.64
N SER A 35 15.97 1.62 3.43
CA SER A 35 16.75 0.71 4.29
C SER A 35 16.28 0.70 5.75
N TYR A 36 14.98 0.85 5.96
CA TYR A 36 14.39 0.82 7.29
C TYR A 36 14.46 -0.59 7.88
N SER A 37 14.89 -0.70 9.14
CA SER A 37 14.98 -1.96 9.87
C SER A 37 14.59 -1.77 11.33
N ASN A 38 13.47 -2.38 11.70
CA ASN A 38 13.02 -2.42 13.09
C ASN A 38 12.46 -3.82 13.38
N PRO A 39 13.12 -4.62 14.25
CA PRO A 39 12.68 -6.00 14.54
C PRO A 39 11.25 -6.09 15.12
N LYS A 40 10.79 -5.07 15.83
CA LYS A 40 9.39 -5.03 16.34
C LYS A 40 8.41 -4.88 15.19
N VAL A 41 8.71 -4.03 14.22
CA VAL A 41 7.91 -3.83 13.02
C VAL A 41 7.89 -5.10 12.18
N ASP A 42 9.05 -5.74 11.97
CA ASP A 42 9.12 -7.01 11.26
C ASP A 42 8.22 -8.10 11.90
N ALA A 43 8.29 -8.23 13.23
CA ALA A 43 7.47 -9.18 13.97
C ALA A 43 5.96 -8.88 13.87
N LEU A 44 5.57 -7.61 14.00
CA LEU A 44 4.17 -7.19 13.86
C LEU A 44 3.62 -7.47 12.47
N LEU A 45 4.37 -7.12 11.43
CA LEU A 45 3.94 -7.35 10.06
C LEU A 45 3.85 -8.85 9.72
N ALA A 46 4.79 -9.67 10.22
CA ALA A 46 4.72 -11.12 10.05
C ALA A 46 3.48 -11.72 10.74
N GLN A 47 3.16 -11.29 11.97
CA GLN A 47 1.97 -11.71 12.69
C GLN A 47 0.69 -11.26 11.99
N ALA A 48 0.60 -9.97 11.62
CA ALA A 48 -0.58 -9.41 10.96
C ALA A 48 -0.86 -10.04 9.59
N GLY A 49 0.19 -10.49 8.88
CA GLY A 49 0.05 -11.19 7.61
C GLY A 49 -0.58 -12.58 7.72
N MET A 50 -0.50 -13.21 8.88
CA MET A 50 -1.07 -14.54 9.17
C MET A 50 -2.36 -14.48 10.00
N GLU A 51 -2.68 -13.32 10.59
CA GLU A 51 -3.84 -13.17 11.48
C GLU A 51 -5.14 -13.14 10.67
N THR A 52 -6.08 -13.99 11.04
CA THR A 52 -7.41 -14.10 10.42
C THR A 52 -8.51 -13.38 11.20
N ASP A 53 -8.29 -13.12 12.49
CA ASP A 53 -9.20 -12.31 13.29
C ASP A 53 -9.03 -10.83 12.94
N VAL A 54 -10.09 -10.21 12.44
CA VAL A 54 -10.08 -8.84 11.93
C VAL A 54 -9.66 -7.83 12.99
N GLU A 55 -10.15 -7.96 14.21
CA GLU A 55 -9.86 -6.99 15.28
C GLU A 55 -8.43 -7.14 15.81
N LYS A 56 -7.93 -8.35 15.94
CA LYS A 56 -6.51 -8.57 16.28
C LYS A 56 -5.59 -8.05 15.19
N ARG A 57 -5.90 -8.33 13.93
CA ARG A 57 -5.15 -7.83 12.79
C ARG A 57 -5.13 -6.31 12.75
N ARG A 58 -6.29 -5.69 13.00
CA ARG A 58 -6.42 -4.22 13.11
C ARG A 58 -5.51 -3.65 14.21
N ALA A 59 -5.50 -4.27 15.40
CA ALA A 59 -4.66 -3.83 16.52
C ALA A 59 -3.16 -3.94 16.20
N GLN A 60 -2.73 -5.00 15.50
CA GLN A 60 -1.35 -5.18 15.06
C GLN A 60 -0.93 -4.10 14.06
N TYR A 61 -1.77 -3.77 13.06
CA TYR A 61 -1.47 -2.68 12.13
C TYR A 61 -1.53 -1.30 12.79
N ALA A 62 -2.37 -1.09 13.79
CA ALA A 62 -2.38 0.16 14.54
C ALA A 62 -1.07 0.37 15.32
N GLU A 63 -0.55 -0.68 15.97
CA GLU A 63 0.74 -0.60 16.66
C GLU A 63 1.91 -0.45 15.66
N PHE A 64 1.86 -1.12 14.52
CA PHE A 64 2.80 -0.90 13.42
C PHE A 64 2.81 0.57 12.97
N GLN A 65 1.64 1.17 12.72
CA GLN A 65 1.54 2.58 12.32
C GLN A 65 2.15 3.51 13.37
N ARG A 66 1.90 3.24 14.66
CA ARG A 66 2.48 4.03 15.76
C ARG A 66 4.01 4.00 15.71
N LEU A 67 4.61 2.80 15.61
CA LEU A 67 6.06 2.65 15.56
C LEU A 67 6.69 3.33 14.35
N VAL A 68 6.10 3.15 13.18
CA VAL A 68 6.61 3.75 11.94
C VAL A 68 6.49 5.28 11.98
N THR A 69 5.42 5.80 12.57
CA THR A 69 5.25 7.26 12.74
C THR A 69 6.29 7.84 13.72
N GLU A 70 6.67 7.10 14.75
CA GLU A 70 7.72 7.50 15.69
C GLU A 70 9.13 7.44 15.06
N ASP A 71 9.39 6.39 14.27
CA ASP A 71 10.69 6.18 13.63
C ASP A 71 10.91 7.06 12.38
N VAL A 72 9.85 7.56 11.76
CA VAL A 72 9.84 8.43 10.56
C VAL A 72 10.78 7.94 9.45
N PRO A 73 10.69 6.68 8.99
CA PRO A 73 11.54 6.20 7.90
C PRO A 73 11.19 6.81 6.54
N ILE A 74 9.95 7.32 6.40
CA ILE A 74 9.42 7.95 5.19
C ILE A 74 8.69 9.23 5.59
N ASP A 75 8.95 10.30 4.85
CA ASP A 75 8.18 11.55 4.92
C ASP A 75 7.18 11.60 3.77
N PHE A 76 5.88 11.67 4.11
CA PHE A 76 4.79 11.71 3.15
C PHE A 76 4.53 13.14 2.70
N LEU A 77 5.02 13.51 1.53
CA LEU A 77 4.93 14.88 1.02
C LEU A 77 3.56 15.19 0.40
N THR A 78 2.96 14.24 -0.30
CA THR A 78 1.70 14.45 -1.02
C THR A 78 0.99 13.15 -1.34
N VAL A 79 -0.30 13.25 -1.60
CA VAL A 79 -1.11 12.17 -2.19
C VAL A 79 -1.32 12.51 -3.65
N ILE A 80 -1.00 11.58 -4.54
CA ILE A 80 -1.19 11.75 -5.98
C ILE A 80 -2.61 11.26 -6.33
N PRO A 81 -3.52 12.15 -6.75
CA PRO A 81 -4.83 11.72 -7.22
C PRO A 81 -4.71 11.11 -8.62
N TYR A 82 -5.26 9.93 -8.79
CA TYR A 82 -5.40 9.31 -10.10
C TYR A 82 -6.75 9.67 -10.69
N HIS A 83 -6.72 10.23 -11.89
CA HIS A 83 -7.94 10.60 -12.63
C HIS A 83 -8.04 9.78 -13.90
N THR A 84 -9.21 9.21 -14.15
CA THR A 84 -9.55 8.57 -15.40
C THR A 84 -10.40 9.52 -16.24
N LEU A 85 -9.95 9.83 -17.44
CA LEU A 85 -10.69 10.64 -18.40
C LEU A 85 -11.31 9.72 -19.46
N THR A 86 -12.63 9.81 -19.60
CA THR A 86 -13.36 9.04 -20.59
C THR A 86 -14.24 9.94 -21.44
N SER A 87 -14.61 9.48 -22.63
CA SER A 87 -15.67 10.09 -23.41
C SER A 87 -17.00 10.00 -22.65
N LYS A 88 -17.89 10.98 -22.84
CA LYS A 88 -19.25 10.94 -22.29
C LYS A 88 -20.08 9.75 -22.80
N LYS A 89 -19.63 9.09 -23.86
CA LYS A 89 -20.25 7.90 -24.43
C LYS A 89 -19.84 6.60 -23.75
N VAL A 90 -18.85 6.64 -22.85
CA VAL A 90 -18.37 5.48 -22.13
C VAL A 90 -19.08 5.42 -20.77
N HIS A 91 -19.74 4.33 -20.49
CA HIS A 91 -20.46 4.07 -19.26
C HIS A 91 -19.95 2.82 -18.58
N GLY A 92 -20.26 2.63 -17.28
CA GLY A 92 -19.88 1.46 -16.51
C GLY A 92 -18.39 1.41 -16.13
N MET A 93 -17.69 2.55 -16.16
CA MET A 93 -16.27 2.59 -15.74
C MET A 93 -16.13 2.24 -14.25
N PRO A 94 -15.17 1.39 -13.88
CA PRO A 94 -14.92 1.05 -12.49
C PRO A 94 -14.40 2.26 -11.72
N ASP A 95 -14.88 2.45 -10.49
CA ASP A 95 -14.48 3.51 -9.57
C ASP A 95 -13.68 2.99 -8.36
N GLY A 96 -13.32 1.71 -8.38
CA GLY A 96 -12.52 1.09 -7.32
C GLY A 96 -11.06 1.53 -7.31
N ILE A 97 -10.32 1.09 -6.28
CA ILE A 97 -8.89 1.42 -6.09
C ILE A 97 -7.98 0.99 -7.23
N TRP A 98 -8.40 0.04 -8.02
CA TRP A 98 -7.67 -0.48 -9.18
C TRP A 98 -7.88 0.36 -10.45
N GLY A 99 -8.89 1.24 -10.45
CA GLY A 99 -9.21 2.08 -11.61
C GLY A 99 -9.28 1.27 -12.91
N MET A 100 -8.53 1.68 -13.92
CA MET A 100 -8.45 1.00 -15.22
C MET A 100 -7.85 -0.42 -15.19
N LEU A 101 -7.29 -0.86 -14.09
CA LEU A 101 -6.82 -2.24 -13.90
C LEU A 101 -7.91 -3.17 -13.34
N SER A 102 -9.10 -2.62 -13.07
CA SER A 102 -10.28 -3.41 -12.70
C SER A 102 -10.86 -4.13 -13.92
N PRO A 103 -11.67 -5.18 -13.73
CA PRO A 103 -12.46 -5.77 -14.81
C PRO A 103 -13.29 -4.71 -15.54
N LEU A 104 -13.35 -4.77 -16.87
CA LEU A 104 -14.06 -3.82 -17.74
C LEU A 104 -15.29 -4.43 -18.40
N ASP A 105 -15.82 -5.51 -17.85
CA ASP A 105 -16.94 -6.29 -18.35
C ASP A 105 -18.27 -5.51 -18.36
N ASP A 106 -18.40 -4.52 -17.46
CA ASP A 106 -19.56 -3.63 -17.38
C ASP A 106 -19.44 -2.36 -18.24
N VAL A 107 -18.30 -2.19 -18.95
CA VAL A 107 -18.05 -0.99 -19.75
C VAL A 107 -18.74 -1.10 -21.11
N TYR A 108 -19.53 -0.09 -21.47
CA TYR A 108 -20.22 -0.03 -22.74
C TYR A 108 -20.24 1.38 -23.35
N LEU A 109 -20.54 1.46 -24.63
CA LEU A 109 -20.71 2.72 -25.37
C LEU A 109 -22.24 3.00 -25.60
N GLN A 110 -22.60 4.26 -25.37
CA GLN A 110 -23.94 4.75 -25.64
C GLN A 110 -23.91 6.07 -26.45
#